data_0b7f31ef064374d8721813f0f473c125
#
_entry.id   0b7f31ef064374d8721813f0f473c125
#
_cell.length_a   1.000
_cell.length_b   1.000
_cell.length_c   1.000
_cell.angle_alpha   90.00
_cell.angle_beta   90.00
_cell.angle_gamma   90.00
#
_symmetry.space_group_name_H-M   'P 1'
#
loop_
_entity.id
_entity.type
_entity.pdbx_description
1 polymer ?
#
loop_
_entity_poly.entity_id
_entity_poly.type
_entity_poly.pdbx_seq_one_letter_code
_entity_poly.pdbx_strand_id
1 'polypeptide(L)'
;MNVDAMRKVDRLAGVPLCFLFSILDRVVSLFRGRPSKPDTTNTLLVELSEMGSAIIVDPAMRKLNKESGANLFFVIFKDNVKSLEILNTVPKENIFLMRPDNLLTLTTDVFRFMAWCRKKRITTVIDLELFSRFTALLCFFSGARSRVGFASLHDEGLYRGSIINCPVRYNPHVHMAVNFIALVNTAMGRHDTAYPTVAVPPEEIRLERVHPSESAKEIVREKIRSIFPAWKGEKVLLFNVNASDLLPQRRWPRENYSVVAKQILSKHDDVIIVATGAPKEK
;
A
#
# COMPACT_ATOMS: atom_id res chain seq x y z
N MET A 1 8.23 11.12 -12.37
CA MET A 1 9.25 10.23 -13.03
C MET A 1 8.51 9.09 -13.71
N ASN A 2 8.94 8.64 -14.90
CA ASN A 2 8.29 7.51 -15.60
C ASN A 2 8.57 6.20 -14.83
N VAL A 3 7.61 5.27 -14.82
CA VAL A 3 7.69 3.97 -14.10
C VAL A 3 8.89 3.14 -14.55
N ASP A 4 9.19 3.11 -15.84
CA ASP A 4 10.34 2.37 -16.38
C ASP A 4 11.68 2.97 -15.92
N ALA A 5 11.76 4.29 -15.79
CA ALA A 5 12.93 4.96 -15.22
C ALA A 5 13.07 4.63 -13.72
N MET A 6 11.96 4.58 -12.98
CA MET A 6 11.97 4.17 -11.57
C MET A 6 12.47 2.73 -11.41
N ARG A 7 11.99 1.80 -12.22
CA ARG A 7 12.44 0.40 -12.22
C ARG A 7 13.93 0.26 -12.57
N LYS A 8 14.42 1.02 -13.56
CA LYS A 8 15.85 1.04 -13.89
C LYS A 8 16.71 1.54 -12.74
N VAL A 9 16.31 2.64 -12.10
CA VAL A 9 17.01 3.19 -10.93
C VAL A 9 16.96 2.20 -9.77
N ASP A 10 15.81 1.61 -9.48
CA ASP A 10 15.64 0.59 -8.43
C ASP A 10 16.55 -0.62 -8.69
N ARG A 11 16.71 -1.05 -9.95
CA ARG A 11 17.61 -2.16 -10.31
C ARG A 11 19.08 -1.78 -10.22
N LEU A 12 19.48 -0.66 -10.84
CA LEU A 12 20.89 -0.28 -10.96
C LEU A 12 21.49 0.22 -9.64
N ALA A 13 20.74 1.03 -8.89
CA ALA A 13 21.18 1.55 -7.61
C ALA A 13 20.73 0.68 -6.43
N GLY A 14 19.53 0.14 -6.48
CA GLY A 14 18.93 -0.63 -5.38
C GLY A 14 19.69 -1.92 -5.05
N VAL A 15 20.19 -2.67 -6.05
CA VAL A 15 20.94 -3.92 -5.79
C VAL A 15 22.24 -3.64 -5.03
N PRO A 16 23.17 -2.76 -5.51
CA PRO A 16 24.41 -2.49 -4.79
C PRO A 16 24.15 -1.82 -3.43
N LEU A 17 23.14 -0.95 -3.31
CA LEU A 17 22.78 -0.33 -2.04
C LEU A 17 22.24 -1.36 -1.04
N CYS A 18 21.34 -2.25 -1.45
CA CYS A 18 20.85 -3.32 -0.59
C CYS A 18 21.99 -4.25 -0.12
N PHE A 19 22.95 -4.54 -0.99
CA PHE A 19 24.15 -5.31 -0.62
C PHE A 19 24.99 -4.58 0.43
N LEU A 20 25.35 -3.33 0.16
CA LEU A 20 26.15 -2.52 1.07
C LEU A 20 25.49 -2.35 2.44
N PHE A 21 24.20 -1.98 2.47
CA PHE A 21 23.47 -1.80 3.73
C PHE A 21 23.20 -3.12 4.46
N SER A 22 23.17 -4.25 3.75
CA SER A 22 23.13 -5.56 4.39
C SER A 22 24.40 -5.88 5.15
N ILE A 23 25.57 -5.53 4.58
CA ILE A 23 26.86 -5.69 5.28
C ILE A 23 26.89 -4.77 6.50
N LEU A 24 26.52 -3.51 6.32
CA LEU A 24 26.48 -2.53 7.43
C LEU A 24 25.53 -2.99 8.54
N ASP A 25 24.35 -3.51 8.19
CA ASP A 25 23.39 -4.03 9.18
C ASP A 25 23.95 -5.21 9.97
N ARG A 26 24.67 -6.12 9.31
CA ARG A 26 25.35 -7.25 9.98
C ARG A 26 26.39 -6.75 10.97
N VAL A 27 27.22 -5.80 10.55
CA VAL A 27 28.25 -5.21 11.43
C VAL A 27 27.61 -4.51 12.64
N VAL A 28 26.59 -3.68 12.42
CA VAL A 28 25.86 -2.99 13.49
C VAL A 28 25.16 -3.99 14.42
N SER A 29 24.61 -5.08 13.89
CA SER A 29 23.91 -6.10 14.69
C SER A 29 24.84 -6.88 15.62
N LEU A 30 26.15 -7.00 15.31
CA LEU A 30 27.13 -7.59 16.20
C LEU A 30 27.30 -6.78 17.50
N PHE A 31 27.16 -5.45 17.42
CA PHE A 31 27.28 -4.56 18.59
C PHE A 31 25.98 -4.30 19.32
N ARG A 32 24.82 -4.39 18.64
CA ARG A 32 23.51 -4.05 19.22
C ARG A 32 22.72 -5.24 19.73
N GLY A 33 23.09 -6.45 19.34
CA GLY A 33 22.30 -7.66 19.60
C GLY A 33 20.97 -7.66 18.82
N ARG A 34 20.37 -8.83 18.64
CA ARG A 34 19.00 -8.96 18.09
C ARG A 34 18.00 -8.79 19.25
N PRO A 35 16.89 -8.06 19.04
CA PRO A 35 15.86 -7.96 20.06
C PRO A 35 15.29 -9.37 20.34
N SER A 36 15.18 -9.72 21.60
CA SER A 36 14.62 -11.02 22.05
C SER A 36 13.11 -11.11 21.82
N LYS A 37 12.43 -9.98 21.76
CA LYS A 37 11.00 -9.85 21.44
C LYS A 37 10.80 -8.65 20.52
N PRO A 38 9.88 -8.73 19.54
CA PRO A 38 9.49 -7.57 18.76
C PRO A 38 8.87 -6.49 19.63
N ASP A 39 9.25 -5.25 19.40
CA ASP A 39 8.64 -4.06 20.01
C ASP A 39 7.75 -3.38 18.98
N THR A 40 6.45 -3.57 19.11
CA THR A 40 5.44 -3.01 18.19
C THR A 40 4.90 -1.66 18.64
N THR A 41 5.45 -1.05 19.72
CA THR A 41 4.91 0.19 20.31
C THR A 41 4.68 1.29 19.27
N ASN A 42 5.68 1.55 18.42
CA ASN A 42 5.57 2.51 17.32
C ASN A 42 5.89 1.79 16.00
N THR A 43 4.84 1.32 15.33
CA THR A 43 4.96 0.54 14.11
C THR A 43 4.67 1.37 12.87
N LEU A 44 5.64 1.41 11.96
CA LEU A 44 5.56 2.06 10.66
C LEU A 44 5.21 1.04 9.57
N LEU A 45 4.18 1.32 8.80
CA LEU A 45 3.85 0.58 7.57
C LEU A 45 4.38 1.35 6.36
N VAL A 46 4.96 0.63 5.40
CA VAL A 46 5.56 1.20 4.19
C VAL A 46 4.81 0.66 2.98
N GLU A 47 4.05 1.53 2.31
CA GLU A 47 3.39 1.27 1.02
C GLU A 47 3.35 2.59 0.25
N LEU A 48 4.11 2.69 -0.83
CA LEU A 48 4.26 3.97 -1.53
C LEU A 48 3.33 4.10 -2.72
N SER A 49 3.22 3.04 -3.50
CA SER A 49 2.77 3.12 -4.89
C SER A 49 1.33 2.69 -5.12
N GLU A 50 0.78 1.84 -4.28
CA GLU A 50 -0.51 1.20 -4.53
C GLU A 50 -1.60 1.63 -3.54
N MET A 51 -2.54 2.46 -3.99
CA MET A 51 -3.73 2.84 -3.21
C MET A 51 -4.57 1.63 -2.79
N GLY A 52 -4.67 0.61 -3.65
CA GLY A 52 -5.42 -0.62 -3.37
C GLY A 52 -4.81 -1.40 -2.21
N SER A 53 -3.50 -1.58 -2.20
CA SER A 53 -2.77 -2.24 -1.12
C SER A 53 -2.90 -1.48 0.20
N ALA A 54 -2.82 -0.13 0.16
CA ALA A 54 -3.03 0.72 1.32
C ALA A 54 -4.46 0.59 1.91
N ILE A 55 -5.47 0.26 1.11
CA ILE A 55 -6.82 -0.05 1.59
C ILE A 55 -6.90 -1.49 2.12
N ILE A 56 -6.37 -2.46 1.38
CA ILE A 56 -6.47 -3.89 1.73
C ILE A 56 -5.70 -4.22 3.02
N VAL A 57 -4.70 -3.44 3.41
CA VAL A 57 -3.95 -3.63 4.65
C VAL A 57 -4.72 -3.19 5.91
N ASP A 58 -5.82 -2.45 5.78
CA ASP A 58 -6.57 -1.90 6.90
C ASP A 58 -6.97 -2.92 7.97
N PRO A 59 -7.53 -4.11 7.65
CA PRO A 59 -7.82 -5.13 8.66
C PRO A 59 -6.58 -5.55 9.45
N ALA A 60 -5.41 -5.68 8.79
CA ALA A 60 -4.16 -6.02 9.45
C ALA A 60 -3.67 -4.89 10.38
N MET A 61 -3.83 -3.63 9.98
CA MET A 61 -3.53 -2.46 10.82
C MET A 61 -4.40 -2.44 12.07
N ARG A 62 -5.71 -2.65 11.92
CA ARG A 62 -6.65 -2.72 13.05
C ARG A 62 -6.34 -3.88 14.00
N LYS A 63 -6.00 -5.06 13.45
CA LYS A 63 -5.55 -6.21 14.23
C LYS A 63 -4.31 -5.86 15.05
N LEU A 64 -3.29 -5.27 14.43
CA LEU A 64 -2.06 -4.88 15.10
C LEU A 64 -2.33 -3.89 16.25
N ASN A 65 -3.10 -2.85 16.00
CA ASN A 65 -3.48 -1.88 17.02
C ASN A 65 -4.25 -2.54 18.17
N LYS A 66 -5.27 -3.36 17.84
CA LYS A 66 -6.13 -4.02 18.84
C LYS A 66 -5.37 -5.00 19.72
N GLU A 67 -4.48 -5.80 19.14
CA GLU A 67 -3.85 -6.92 19.84
C GLU A 67 -2.54 -6.54 20.54
N SER A 68 -1.83 -5.51 20.07
CA SER A 68 -0.56 -5.08 20.66
C SER A 68 -0.57 -3.66 21.22
N GLY A 69 -1.64 -2.89 21.03
CA GLY A 69 -1.69 -1.48 21.42
C GLY A 69 -0.76 -0.59 20.60
N ALA A 70 -0.33 -1.03 19.42
CA ALA A 70 0.64 -0.31 18.59
C ALA A 70 0.13 1.06 18.15
N ASN A 71 0.97 2.09 18.30
CA ASN A 71 0.78 3.35 17.58
C ASN A 71 1.14 3.13 16.11
N LEU A 72 0.20 3.40 15.22
CA LEU A 72 0.37 3.19 13.80
C LEU A 72 0.93 4.43 13.11
N PHE A 73 1.92 4.21 12.28
CA PHE A 73 2.52 5.20 11.38
C PHE A 73 2.50 4.65 9.95
N PHE A 74 2.46 5.54 8.97
CA PHE A 74 2.41 5.14 7.58
C PHE A 74 3.28 6.05 6.71
N VAL A 75 3.98 5.49 5.72
CA VAL A 75 4.64 6.26 4.68
C VAL A 75 4.05 5.89 3.32
N ILE A 76 3.66 6.91 2.56
CA ILE A 76 2.96 6.76 1.28
C ILE A 76 3.35 7.91 0.34
N PHE A 77 3.26 7.71 -0.98
CA PHE A 77 3.36 8.83 -1.91
C PHE A 77 2.18 9.79 -1.76
N LYS A 78 2.47 11.08 -1.86
CA LYS A 78 1.50 12.16 -1.66
C LYS A 78 0.21 11.97 -2.47
N ASP A 79 0.31 11.49 -3.70
CA ASP A 79 -0.83 11.32 -4.60
C ASP A 79 -1.77 10.18 -4.16
N ASN A 80 -1.28 9.27 -3.32
CA ASN A 80 -2.01 8.09 -2.84
C ASN A 80 -2.61 8.26 -1.44
N VAL A 81 -2.36 9.37 -0.75
CA VAL A 81 -2.75 9.59 0.65
C VAL A 81 -4.26 9.48 0.91
N LYS A 82 -5.08 9.76 -0.11
CA LYS A 82 -6.54 9.71 0.00
C LYS A 82 -7.07 8.33 0.41
N SER A 83 -6.35 7.26 0.09
CA SER A 83 -6.69 5.90 0.55
C SER A 83 -6.69 5.79 2.07
N LEU A 84 -5.70 6.39 2.74
CA LEU A 84 -5.59 6.40 4.20
C LEU A 84 -6.59 7.38 4.85
N GLU A 85 -6.89 8.50 4.20
CA GLU A 85 -7.88 9.46 4.68
C GLU A 85 -9.29 8.87 4.72
N ILE A 86 -9.64 8.01 3.75
CA ILE A 86 -10.93 7.31 3.72
C ILE A 86 -11.04 6.31 4.86
N LEU A 87 -9.96 5.60 5.18
CA LEU A 87 -9.94 4.57 6.24
C LEU A 87 -9.90 5.17 7.64
N ASN A 88 -9.17 6.27 7.82
CA ASN A 88 -8.97 6.97 9.10
C ASN A 88 -8.42 6.08 10.25
N THR A 89 -7.76 4.97 9.90
CA THR A 89 -7.15 4.04 10.86
C THR A 89 -5.82 4.56 11.39
N VAL A 90 -5.09 5.32 10.57
CA VAL A 90 -3.83 5.96 10.93
C VAL A 90 -4.07 7.46 11.12
N PRO A 91 -3.73 8.06 12.29
CA PRO A 91 -3.84 9.49 12.50
C PRO A 91 -3.04 10.30 11.45
N LYS A 92 -3.59 11.41 10.97
CA LYS A 92 -2.97 12.22 9.91
C LYS A 92 -1.55 12.69 10.26
N GLU A 93 -1.28 13.03 11.51
CA GLU A 93 0.03 13.42 12.02
C GLU A 93 1.05 12.28 12.09
N ASN A 94 0.59 11.05 11.86
CA ASN A 94 1.40 9.84 11.80
C ASN A 94 1.61 9.34 10.36
N ILE A 95 1.17 10.11 9.35
CA ILE A 95 1.38 9.80 7.94
C ILE A 95 2.54 10.66 7.41
N PHE A 96 3.55 10.01 6.87
CA PHE A 96 4.65 10.67 6.18
C PHE A 96 4.40 10.65 4.66
N LEU A 97 4.36 11.82 4.03
CA LEU A 97 4.13 11.96 2.60
C LEU A 97 5.46 12.11 1.86
N MET A 98 5.75 11.18 0.95
CA MET A 98 6.88 11.26 0.03
C MET A 98 6.44 11.82 -1.33
N ARG A 99 7.34 12.55 -1.98
CA ARG A 99 7.08 13.18 -3.29
C ARG A 99 7.96 12.53 -4.36
N PRO A 100 7.37 11.82 -5.33
CA PRO A 100 8.11 11.14 -6.40
C PRO A 100 8.43 12.05 -7.60
N ASP A 101 8.36 13.38 -7.46
CA ASP A 101 8.45 14.34 -8.55
C ASP A 101 9.77 14.21 -9.33
N ASN A 102 10.89 14.19 -8.60
CA ASN A 102 12.25 14.02 -9.14
C ASN A 102 13.19 13.42 -8.08
N LEU A 103 14.39 13.02 -8.51
CA LEU A 103 15.38 12.37 -7.63
C LEU A 103 15.84 13.26 -6.48
N LEU A 104 16.00 14.56 -6.71
CA LEU A 104 16.46 15.49 -5.67
C LEU A 104 15.40 15.65 -4.57
N THR A 105 14.14 15.83 -4.96
CA THR A 105 13.01 15.88 -4.02
C THR A 105 12.88 14.59 -3.23
N LEU A 106 13.00 13.44 -3.92
CA LEU A 106 12.92 12.13 -3.29
C LEU A 106 14.07 11.92 -2.27
N THR A 107 15.31 12.29 -2.64
CA THR A 107 16.47 12.22 -1.73
C THR A 107 16.27 13.12 -0.50
N THR A 108 15.79 14.34 -0.70
CA THR A 108 15.48 15.25 0.40
C THR A 108 14.42 14.65 1.32
N ASP A 109 13.37 14.05 0.75
CA ASP A 109 12.32 13.41 1.54
C ASP A 109 12.83 12.16 2.28
N VAL A 110 13.82 11.42 1.76
CA VAL A 110 14.48 10.35 2.51
C VAL A 110 15.16 10.87 3.78
N PHE A 111 15.91 11.98 3.70
CA PHE A 111 16.54 12.57 4.91
C PHE A 111 15.49 13.08 5.90
N ARG A 112 14.42 13.72 5.42
CA ARG A 112 13.29 14.17 6.26
C ARG A 112 12.59 12.97 6.91
N PHE A 113 12.41 11.88 6.16
CA PHE A 113 11.85 10.63 6.66
C PHE A 113 12.72 10.02 7.78
N MET A 114 14.02 9.97 7.59
CA MET A 114 14.95 9.49 8.63
C MET A 114 14.83 10.31 9.92
N ALA A 115 14.79 11.64 9.83
CA ALA A 115 14.62 12.52 10.97
C ALA A 115 13.24 12.32 11.64
N TRP A 116 12.18 12.18 10.82
CA TRP A 116 10.83 11.93 11.29
C TRP A 116 10.69 10.59 12.02
N CYS A 117 11.27 9.50 11.49
CA CYS A 117 11.27 8.19 12.16
C CYS A 117 11.96 8.25 13.52
N ARG A 118 13.08 8.97 13.62
CA ARG A 118 13.77 9.17 14.91
C ARG A 118 12.93 9.96 15.91
N LYS A 119 12.30 11.06 15.44
CA LYS A 119 11.38 11.88 16.27
C LYS A 119 10.20 11.07 16.76
N LYS A 120 9.61 10.24 15.90
CA LYS A 120 8.46 9.37 16.20
C LYS A 120 8.88 8.08 16.95
N ARG A 121 10.20 7.84 17.14
CA ARG A 121 10.75 6.67 17.84
C ARG A 121 10.22 5.37 17.27
N ILE A 122 10.29 5.22 15.94
CA ILE A 122 9.82 4.00 15.25
C ILE A 122 10.62 2.79 15.75
N THR A 123 9.93 1.77 16.27
CA THR A 123 10.52 0.56 16.85
C THR A 123 10.46 -0.62 15.90
N THR A 124 9.36 -0.74 15.15
CA THR A 124 9.14 -1.77 14.13
C THR A 124 8.71 -1.14 12.80
N VAL A 125 9.17 -1.69 11.70
CA VAL A 125 8.71 -1.32 10.36
C VAL A 125 8.20 -2.56 9.61
N ILE A 126 7.11 -2.41 8.89
CA ILE A 126 6.48 -3.45 8.07
C ILE A 126 6.49 -2.97 6.62
N ASP A 127 7.27 -3.63 5.77
CA ASP A 127 7.28 -3.39 4.32
C ASP A 127 6.15 -4.19 3.66
N LEU A 128 5.19 -3.49 3.11
CA LEU A 128 4.03 -4.08 2.43
C LEU A 128 4.30 -4.35 0.94
N GLU A 129 5.35 -3.74 0.38
CA GLU A 129 5.67 -3.87 -1.04
C GLU A 129 6.52 -5.11 -1.33
N LEU A 130 6.13 -5.84 -2.40
CA LEU A 130 6.85 -7.02 -2.87
C LEU A 130 8.03 -6.69 -3.80
N PHE A 131 7.86 -5.67 -4.65
CA PHE A 131 8.69 -5.44 -5.83
C PHE A 131 9.48 -4.13 -5.78
N SER A 132 9.86 -3.67 -4.59
CA SER A 132 10.62 -2.43 -4.42
C SER A 132 11.84 -2.65 -3.51
N ARG A 133 13.03 -2.31 -4.01
CA ARG A 133 14.24 -2.21 -3.18
C ARG A 133 14.27 -0.91 -2.43
N PHE A 134 13.68 0.12 -2.99
CA PHE A 134 13.59 1.43 -2.36
C PHE A 134 12.86 1.36 -1.02
N THR A 135 11.74 0.61 -0.93
CA THR A 135 11.03 0.43 0.34
C THR A 135 11.85 -0.35 1.37
N ALA A 136 12.59 -1.37 0.93
CA ALA A 136 13.53 -2.07 1.83
C ALA A 136 14.61 -1.11 2.37
N LEU A 137 15.16 -0.22 1.54
CA LEU A 137 16.09 0.83 1.99
C LEU A 137 15.43 1.81 2.96
N LEU A 138 14.17 2.20 2.75
CA LEU A 138 13.42 3.00 3.71
C LEU A 138 13.25 2.28 5.05
N CYS A 139 13.00 0.97 5.02
CA CYS A 139 12.94 0.15 6.24
C CYS A 139 14.27 0.20 7.00
N PHE A 140 15.41 0.12 6.31
CA PHE A 140 16.72 0.29 6.93
C PHE A 140 16.91 1.71 7.50
N PHE A 141 16.58 2.74 6.73
CA PHE A 141 16.74 4.14 7.11
C PHE A 141 15.79 4.59 8.22
N SER A 142 14.69 3.89 8.45
CA SER A 142 13.80 4.13 9.58
C SER A 142 14.52 4.01 10.93
N GLY A 143 15.60 3.21 10.97
CA GLY A 143 16.34 2.91 12.19
C GLY A 143 15.63 1.89 13.09
N ALA A 144 14.50 1.33 12.66
CA ALA A 144 13.77 0.30 13.39
C ALA A 144 14.62 -0.97 13.56
N ARG A 145 14.50 -1.58 14.75
CA ARG A 145 15.23 -2.83 15.06
C ARG A 145 14.56 -4.04 14.39
N SER A 146 13.22 -4.06 14.36
CA SER A 146 12.44 -5.10 13.67
C SER A 146 12.00 -4.58 12.32
N ARG A 147 12.39 -5.27 11.27
CA ARG A 147 12.05 -4.96 9.89
C ARG A 147 11.38 -6.17 9.27
N VAL A 148 10.06 -6.15 9.27
CA VAL A 148 9.20 -7.20 8.72
C VAL A 148 8.92 -6.91 7.26
N GLY A 149 8.88 -7.91 6.42
CA GLY A 149 8.55 -7.75 5.01
C GLY A 149 8.60 -9.07 4.26
N PHE A 150 8.18 -9.04 3.01
CA PHE A 150 8.23 -10.25 2.19
C PHE A 150 9.66 -10.62 1.85
N ALA A 151 10.01 -11.88 2.10
CA ALA A 151 11.31 -12.42 1.77
C ALA A 151 11.42 -12.75 0.29
N SER A 152 12.58 -12.45 -0.28
CA SER A 152 13.03 -13.09 -1.50
C SER A 152 13.57 -14.47 -1.15
N LEU A 153 12.83 -15.51 -1.45
CA LEU A 153 13.27 -16.89 -1.27
C LEU A 153 13.36 -17.55 -2.64
N HIS A 154 14.55 -18.07 -2.96
CA HIS A 154 14.79 -18.94 -4.10
C HIS A 154 14.13 -18.45 -5.41
N ASP A 155 14.69 -17.40 -6.01
CA ASP A 155 14.39 -16.88 -7.36
C ASP A 155 13.06 -16.14 -7.57
N GLU A 156 12.13 -16.16 -6.64
CA GLU A 156 10.92 -15.36 -6.69
C GLU A 156 11.07 -14.09 -5.85
N GLY A 157 11.09 -12.96 -6.50
CA GLY A 157 11.16 -11.65 -5.87
C GLY A 157 12.47 -10.90 -6.11
N LEU A 158 12.52 -9.66 -5.65
CA LEU A 158 13.69 -8.80 -5.82
C LEU A 158 14.72 -9.08 -4.73
N TYR A 159 16.00 -9.13 -5.13
CA TYR A 159 17.10 -9.13 -4.17
C TYR A 159 17.05 -7.85 -3.30
N ARG A 160 16.87 -8.01 -2.01
CA ARG A 160 16.85 -6.95 -0.99
C ARG A 160 17.94 -7.12 0.08
N GLY A 161 18.84 -8.09 -0.11
CA GLY A 161 19.85 -8.46 0.86
C GLY A 161 19.24 -8.99 2.16
N SER A 162 19.91 -8.74 3.29
CA SER A 162 19.43 -9.09 4.64
C SER A 162 18.81 -7.91 5.40
N ILE A 163 18.37 -6.87 4.69
CA ILE A 163 17.77 -5.66 5.28
C ILE A 163 16.49 -6.03 6.04
N ILE A 164 15.66 -6.87 5.46
CA ILE A 164 14.46 -7.40 6.12
C ILE A 164 14.91 -8.54 7.05
N ASN A 165 14.89 -8.29 8.35
CA ASN A 165 15.39 -9.25 9.36
C ASN A 165 14.30 -10.13 9.99
N CYS A 166 13.03 -9.84 9.73
CA CYS A 166 11.87 -10.66 10.08
C CYS A 166 11.09 -11.01 8.79
N PRO A 167 11.61 -11.97 7.98
CA PRO A 167 11.05 -12.26 6.67
C PRO A 167 9.77 -13.09 6.76
N VAL A 168 8.80 -12.78 5.88
CA VAL A 168 7.57 -13.55 5.67
C VAL A 168 7.55 -14.05 4.22
N ARG A 169 7.16 -15.28 4.00
CA ARG A 169 7.00 -15.82 2.65
C ARG A 169 5.71 -15.31 2.03
N TYR A 170 5.80 -14.75 0.82
CA TYR A 170 4.62 -14.38 0.07
C TYR A 170 3.91 -15.62 -0.48
N ASN A 171 2.60 -15.70 -0.30
CA ASN A 171 1.77 -16.74 -0.88
C ASN A 171 0.89 -16.17 -2.00
N PRO A 172 1.17 -16.46 -3.28
CA PRO A 172 0.38 -15.95 -4.41
C PRO A 172 -1.00 -16.61 -4.55
N HIS A 173 -1.26 -17.69 -3.82
CA HIS A 173 -2.50 -18.47 -3.91
C HIS A 173 -3.57 -18.02 -2.91
N VAL A 174 -3.26 -17.06 -2.04
CA VAL A 174 -4.23 -16.50 -1.08
C VAL A 174 -4.46 -15.02 -1.34
N HIS A 175 -5.58 -14.50 -0.84
CA HIS A 175 -5.88 -13.07 -0.96
C HIS A 175 -4.79 -12.21 -0.28
N MET A 176 -4.46 -11.05 -0.85
CA MET A 176 -3.38 -10.18 -0.35
C MET A 176 -3.56 -9.78 1.12
N ALA A 177 -4.79 -9.59 1.57
CA ALA A 177 -5.07 -9.30 2.99
C ALA A 177 -4.56 -10.40 3.93
N VAL A 178 -4.59 -11.69 3.52
CA VAL A 178 -4.04 -12.80 4.30
C VAL A 178 -2.51 -12.68 4.41
N ASN A 179 -1.84 -12.29 3.33
CA ASN A 179 -0.41 -11.99 3.35
C ASN A 179 -0.08 -10.83 4.31
N PHE A 180 -0.90 -9.79 4.35
CA PHE A 180 -0.72 -8.67 5.28
C PHE A 180 -0.97 -9.07 6.74
N ILE A 181 -1.94 -9.95 7.02
CA ILE A 181 -2.13 -10.54 8.36
C ILE A 181 -0.87 -11.29 8.80
N ALA A 182 -0.22 -12.05 7.90
CA ALA A 182 1.01 -12.76 8.23
C ALA A 182 2.17 -11.80 8.57
N LEU A 183 2.31 -10.68 7.86
CA LEU A 183 3.28 -9.64 8.19
C LEU A 183 3.06 -9.09 9.61
N VAL A 184 1.82 -8.76 9.93
CA VAL A 184 1.45 -8.21 11.24
C VAL A 184 1.65 -9.25 12.36
N ASN A 185 1.25 -10.50 12.14
CA ASN A 185 1.48 -11.58 13.08
C ASN A 185 2.99 -11.77 13.36
N THR A 186 3.82 -11.74 12.31
CA THR A 186 5.28 -11.81 12.46
C THR A 186 5.82 -10.60 13.22
N ALA A 187 5.30 -9.39 12.98
CA ALA A 187 5.66 -8.19 13.75
C ALA A 187 5.34 -8.33 15.24
N MET A 188 4.28 -9.06 15.59
CA MET A 188 3.90 -9.37 16.98
C MET A 188 4.66 -10.59 17.55
N GLY A 189 5.62 -11.15 16.83
CA GLY A 189 6.43 -12.29 17.29
C GLY A 189 5.80 -13.67 17.10
N ARG A 190 4.77 -13.78 16.29
CA ARG A 190 4.10 -15.07 15.96
C ARG A 190 4.75 -15.71 14.74
N HIS A 191 5.91 -16.32 14.93
CA HIS A 191 6.72 -16.88 13.83
C HIS A 191 6.14 -18.16 13.19
N ASP A 192 5.25 -18.85 13.86
CA ASP A 192 4.49 -19.99 13.36
C ASP A 192 3.59 -19.65 12.16
N THR A 193 3.27 -18.37 12.02
CA THR A 193 2.44 -17.84 10.93
C THR A 193 3.24 -17.14 9.83
N ALA A 194 4.55 -17.31 9.80
CA ALA A 194 5.42 -16.65 8.80
C ALA A 194 5.14 -17.10 7.35
N TYR A 195 4.40 -18.17 7.14
CA TYR A 195 3.86 -18.55 5.84
C TYR A 195 2.33 -18.43 5.85
N PRO A 196 1.74 -17.48 5.07
CA PRO A 196 0.31 -17.30 5.04
C PRO A 196 -0.43 -18.55 4.56
N THR A 197 -1.46 -18.93 5.29
CA THR A 197 -2.33 -20.06 4.94
C THR A 197 -3.74 -19.55 4.60
N VAL A 198 -4.58 -20.43 4.04
CA VAL A 198 -5.99 -20.13 3.78
C VAL A 198 -6.84 -20.12 5.06
N ALA A 199 -6.27 -20.39 6.22
CA ALA A 199 -7.00 -20.56 7.48
C ALA A 199 -7.30 -19.25 8.23
N VAL A 200 -7.04 -18.08 7.63
CA VAL A 200 -7.42 -16.79 8.23
C VAL A 200 -8.94 -16.63 8.13
N PRO A 201 -9.65 -16.43 9.26
CA PRO A 201 -11.08 -16.21 9.25
C PRO A 201 -11.48 -15.03 8.36
N PRO A 202 -12.57 -15.12 7.56
CA PRO A 202 -12.99 -14.05 6.66
C PRO A 202 -13.24 -12.70 7.36
N GLU A 203 -13.64 -12.71 8.61
CA GLU A 203 -13.85 -11.53 9.44
C GLU A 203 -12.54 -10.78 9.75
N GLU A 204 -11.42 -11.46 9.82
CA GLU A 204 -10.10 -10.84 10.05
C GLU A 204 -9.57 -10.05 8.85
N ILE A 205 -10.07 -10.33 7.65
CA ILE A 205 -9.69 -9.63 6.42
C ILE A 205 -10.80 -8.74 5.88
N ARG A 206 -11.89 -8.57 6.64
CA ARG A 206 -13.04 -7.77 6.22
C ARG A 206 -12.71 -6.28 6.32
N LEU A 207 -12.88 -5.59 5.20
CA LEU A 207 -12.83 -4.13 5.14
C LEU A 207 -14.08 -3.52 5.81
N GLU A 208 -13.88 -2.42 6.51
CA GLU A 208 -15.00 -1.62 7.01
C GLU A 208 -15.68 -0.87 5.87
N ARG A 209 -16.98 -0.65 6.03
CA ARG A 209 -17.74 0.14 5.06
C ARG A 209 -17.46 1.63 5.32
N VAL A 210 -17.13 2.33 4.26
CA VAL A 210 -17.02 3.78 4.30
C VAL A 210 -18.42 4.40 4.28
N HIS A 211 -18.67 5.31 5.21
CA HIS A 211 -19.91 6.08 5.29
C HIS A 211 -19.63 7.53 4.86
N PRO A 212 -19.85 7.88 3.58
CA PRO A 212 -19.62 9.24 3.12
C PRO A 212 -20.61 10.21 3.78
N SER A 213 -20.13 11.43 4.07
CA SER A 213 -20.98 12.51 4.59
C SER A 213 -22.05 12.92 3.57
N GLU A 214 -23.17 13.50 4.02
CA GLU A 214 -24.18 14.00 3.11
C GLU A 214 -23.65 15.09 2.18
N SER A 215 -22.72 15.93 2.67
CA SER A 215 -22.05 16.93 1.83
C SER A 215 -21.23 16.27 0.71
N ALA A 216 -20.50 15.19 0.99
CA ALA A 216 -19.76 14.45 -0.05
C ALA A 216 -20.71 13.81 -1.08
N LYS A 217 -21.84 13.28 -0.64
CA LYS A 217 -22.86 12.74 -1.55
C LYS A 217 -23.45 13.83 -2.43
N GLU A 218 -23.74 15.02 -1.88
CA GLU A 218 -24.30 16.12 -2.66
C GLU A 218 -23.30 16.65 -3.71
N ILE A 219 -22.02 16.77 -3.37
CA ILE A 219 -20.97 17.12 -4.35
C ILE A 219 -20.99 16.15 -5.55
N VAL A 220 -21.14 14.86 -5.28
CA VAL A 220 -21.22 13.84 -6.36
C VAL A 220 -22.51 14.02 -7.18
N ARG A 221 -23.65 14.25 -6.52
CA ARG A 221 -24.94 14.49 -7.21
C ARG A 221 -24.87 15.75 -8.10
N GLU A 222 -24.34 16.84 -7.60
CA GLU A 222 -24.13 18.08 -8.37
C GLU A 222 -23.23 17.85 -9.58
N LYS A 223 -22.15 17.07 -9.40
CA LYS A 223 -21.25 16.71 -10.50
C LYS A 223 -21.96 15.88 -11.57
N ILE A 224 -22.82 14.94 -11.17
CA ILE A 224 -23.63 14.16 -12.14
C ILE A 224 -24.59 15.08 -12.86
N ARG A 225 -25.34 15.96 -12.15
CA ARG A 225 -26.26 16.92 -12.76
C ARG A 225 -25.57 17.88 -13.72
N SER A 226 -24.34 18.30 -13.43
CA SER A 226 -23.58 19.19 -14.31
C SER A 226 -23.19 18.54 -15.63
N ILE A 227 -23.00 17.20 -15.65
CA ILE A 227 -22.65 16.42 -16.85
C ILE A 227 -23.92 15.95 -17.59
N PHE A 228 -24.94 15.60 -16.82
CA PHE A 228 -26.21 15.11 -17.33
C PHE A 228 -27.40 15.82 -16.65
N PRO A 229 -27.79 17.03 -17.12
CA PRO A 229 -28.84 17.84 -16.49
C PRO A 229 -30.21 17.15 -16.43
N ALA A 230 -30.48 16.20 -17.31
CA ALA A 230 -31.72 15.43 -17.32
C ALA A 230 -31.80 14.34 -16.22
N TRP A 231 -30.74 14.13 -15.43
CA TRP A 231 -30.75 13.14 -14.34
C TRP A 231 -31.73 13.52 -13.24
N LYS A 232 -32.70 12.61 -13.01
CA LYS A 232 -33.79 12.79 -12.02
C LYS A 232 -33.55 11.97 -10.74
N GLY A 233 -32.37 11.35 -10.59
CA GLY A 233 -32.06 10.48 -9.44
C GLY A 233 -32.06 8.99 -9.78
N GLU A 234 -32.03 8.65 -11.07
CA GLU A 234 -31.87 7.27 -11.54
C GLU A 234 -30.64 6.61 -10.88
N LYS A 235 -30.65 5.30 -10.79
CA LYS A 235 -29.52 4.51 -10.28
C LYS A 235 -28.28 4.74 -11.14
N VAL A 236 -27.15 4.96 -10.48
CA VAL A 236 -25.87 5.20 -11.16
C VAL A 236 -25.08 3.90 -11.19
N LEU A 237 -24.79 3.42 -12.39
CA LEU A 237 -23.84 2.34 -12.61
C LEU A 237 -22.50 2.94 -13.03
N LEU A 238 -21.46 2.71 -12.21
CA LEU A 238 -20.14 3.26 -12.44
C LEU A 238 -19.27 2.28 -13.24
N PHE A 239 -18.79 2.69 -14.40
CA PHE A 239 -17.78 1.98 -15.19
C PHE A 239 -16.40 2.61 -14.93
N ASN A 240 -15.50 1.87 -14.31
CA ASN A 240 -14.08 2.22 -14.27
C ASN A 240 -13.38 1.52 -15.45
N VAL A 241 -13.30 2.23 -16.56
CA VAL A 241 -12.94 1.63 -17.87
C VAL A 241 -11.43 1.53 -18.12
N ASN A 242 -10.61 2.19 -17.28
CA ASN A 242 -9.18 2.27 -17.52
C ASN A 242 -8.34 1.56 -16.45
N ALA A 243 -7.24 0.95 -16.91
CA ALA A 243 -6.11 0.57 -16.08
C ALA A 243 -4.96 1.54 -16.37
N SER A 244 -4.03 1.70 -15.41
CA SER A 244 -2.85 2.53 -15.61
C SER A 244 -2.00 2.04 -16.80
N ASP A 245 -1.14 2.91 -17.34
CA ASP A 245 -0.20 2.55 -18.41
C ASP A 245 0.84 1.50 -17.97
N LEU A 246 0.86 1.16 -16.68
CA LEU A 246 1.75 0.15 -16.12
C LEU A 246 1.47 -1.27 -16.65
N LEU A 247 0.19 -1.61 -16.85
CA LEU A 247 -0.27 -2.91 -17.36
C LEU A 247 -1.42 -2.72 -18.34
N PRO A 248 -1.13 -2.33 -19.60
CA PRO A 248 -2.15 -2.10 -20.62
C PRO A 248 -3.04 -3.32 -20.89
N GLN A 249 -2.51 -4.52 -20.64
CA GLN A 249 -3.23 -5.79 -20.81
C GLN A 249 -4.44 -5.94 -19.87
N ARG A 250 -4.51 -5.13 -18.79
CA ARG A 250 -5.67 -5.08 -17.88
C ARG A 250 -6.82 -4.24 -18.42
N ARG A 251 -6.61 -3.53 -19.55
CA ARG A 251 -7.66 -2.72 -20.17
C ARG A 251 -8.56 -3.63 -20.99
N TRP A 252 -9.84 -3.64 -20.63
CA TRP A 252 -10.83 -4.25 -21.48
C TRP A 252 -11.11 -3.33 -22.68
N PRO A 253 -11.30 -3.84 -23.94
CA PRO A 253 -11.60 -3.00 -25.09
C PRO A 253 -12.85 -2.16 -24.86
N ARG A 254 -12.79 -0.88 -25.22
CA ARG A 254 -13.91 0.07 -24.99
C ARG A 254 -15.19 -0.32 -25.73
N GLU A 255 -15.05 -1.01 -26.84
CA GLU A 255 -16.14 -1.54 -27.64
C GLU A 255 -17.00 -2.51 -26.82
N ASN A 256 -16.36 -3.34 -25.99
CA ASN A 256 -17.03 -4.28 -25.10
C ASN A 256 -17.82 -3.55 -24.01
N TYR A 257 -17.25 -2.48 -23.43
CA TYR A 257 -17.98 -1.62 -22.48
C TYR A 257 -19.22 -1.01 -23.15
N SER A 258 -19.11 -0.57 -24.41
CA SER A 258 -20.22 -0.01 -25.19
C SER A 258 -21.33 -1.03 -25.41
N VAL A 259 -20.98 -2.27 -25.72
CA VAL A 259 -21.96 -3.37 -25.90
C VAL A 259 -22.69 -3.64 -24.59
N VAL A 260 -21.96 -3.79 -23.48
CA VAL A 260 -22.55 -4.03 -22.15
C VAL A 260 -23.42 -2.85 -21.73
N ALA A 261 -22.96 -1.62 -21.94
CA ALA A 261 -23.75 -0.42 -21.62
C ALA A 261 -25.09 -0.41 -22.37
N LYS A 262 -25.08 -0.67 -23.69
CA LYS A 262 -26.30 -0.76 -24.51
C LYS A 262 -27.25 -1.84 -24.02
N GLN A 263 -26.73 -3.02 -23.67
CA GLN A 263 -27.54 -4.12 -23.16
C GLN A 263 -28.20 -3.80 -21.81
N ILE A 264 -27.50 -3.08 -20.94
CA ILE A 264 -28.04 -2.66 -19.64
C ILE A 264 -29.13 -1.61 -19.86
N LEU A 265 -28.83 -0.55 -20.63
CA LEU A 265 -29.77 0.55 -20.87
C LEU A 265 -31.01 0.13 -21.66
N SER A 266 -30.92 -0.94 -22.47
CA SER A 266 -32.10 -1.49 -23.16
C SER A 266 -33.06 -2.28 -22.24
N LYS A 267 -32.61 -2.65 -21.04
CA LYS A 267 -33.39 -3.45 -20.07
C LYS A 267 -33.79 -2.69 -18.81
N HIS A 268 -33.17 -1.53 -18.57
CA HIS A 268 -33.31 -0.78 -17.32
C HIS A 268 -33.44 0.73 -17.62
N ASP A 269 -34.66 1.25 -17.57
CA ASP A 269 -34.96 2.67 -17.82
C ASP A 269 -34.62 3.55 -16.59
N ASP A 270 -34.40 2.92 -15.42
CA ASP A 270 -34.09 3.57 -14.14
C ASP A 270 -32.59 3.64 -13.84
N VAL A 271 -31.73 3.44 -14.83
CA VAL A 271 -30.28 3.39 -14.69
C VAL A 271 -29.60 4.39 -15.62
N ILE A 272 -28.59 5.10 -15.12
CA ILE A 272 -27.59 5.80 -15.94
C ILE A 272 -26.22 5.16 -15.78
N ILE A 273 -25.40 5.23 -16.82
CA ILE A 273 -24.03 4.73 -16.79
C ILE A 273 -23.07 5.91 -16.77
N VAL A 274 -22.19 5.96 -15.79
CA VAL A 274 -21.12 6.95 -15.66
C VAL A 274 -19.78 6.28 -15.83
N ALA A 275 -19.01 6.68 -16.83
CA ALA A 275 -17.63 6.23 -16.99
C ALA A 275 -16.67 7.17 -16.22
N THR A 276 -15.71 6.58 -15.51
CA THR A 276 -14.65 7.32 -14.82
C THR A 276 -13.28 7.02 -15.41
N GLY A 277 -12.40 8.01 -15.38
CA GLY A 277 -11.03 7.91 -15.86
C GLY A 277 -10.22 9.15 -15.49
N ALA A 278 -8.90 9.08 -15.65
CA ALA A 278 -8.02 10.24 -15.43
C ALA A 278 -8.21 11.29 -16.57
N PRO A 279 -7.92 12.58 -16.32
CA PRO A 279 -8.09 13.64 -17.34
C PRO A 279 -7.37 13.37 -18.68
N LYS A 280 -6.24 12.66 -18.64
CA LYS A 280 -5.46 12.26 -19.83
C LYS A 280 -5.99 11.01 -20.54
N GLU A 281 -7.07 10.43 -20.06
CA GLU A 281 -7.72 9.23 -20.61
C GLU A 281 -9.08 9.55 -21.27
N LYS A 282 -9.38 10.86 -21.40
CA LYS A 282 -10.58 11.38 -22.08
C LYS A 282 -10.47 11.27 -23.59
#